data_ba510e3637abe218dff2fd92f205b026
#
_entry.id   ba510e3637abe218dff2fd92f205b026
#
_cell.length_a   1.000
_cell.length_b   1.000
_cell.length_c   1.000
_cell.angle_alpha   90.00
_cell.angle_beta   90.00
_cell.angle_gamma   90.00
#
_symmetry.space_group_name_H-M   'P 1'
#
loop_
_entity.id
_entity.type
_entity.pdbx_description
1 polymer ?
#
loop_
_entity_poly.entity_id
_entity_poly.type
_entity_poly.pdbx_seq_one_letter_code
_entity_poly.pdbx_strand_id
1 'polypeptide(L)'
;QSQVINLIHQRVRAAYGRSKKPEVKKRLKTALDYITKRKEASKAKTQRLKNQKKKTNEAIILEVIPKDILDSFDIQDTLVKDVWDGLNLKPEIKEKLLSIAQDFFNSLELPEGTVLKDIKLTGSLANFNWSKFSDVDLHLVIDFNQISDSEKFAKDYFDAKKNLWNNAHDINIFGYPVEVYVEDVDESHTASGLYSVLNDKWITIPQNDKIVIDKDDIXSKAEGYFSYIPQLEKMFKXKEYEQVVTTIDQIKEKIRNMRSSGLENGGLYSVENLAFXVLRRSNFVEELNTLKTNSYDAMMSLNENVAPNHNQKSAPXGSGXKPLKEDLTPQXISLTQYMASNGLNLKPYPKVKFIDNDGENASNLLGRTAYYDPNQQLVALYTMGRHPKDILRSYAHELVHHHQNLNNTLDHGQTTNTNKDDALDRIEREAYENGNILFRNWEDSIKNQ
;
A
#
# COMPACT_ATOMS: atom_id res chain seq x y z
N GLN A 1 21.29 -2.78 -12.99
CA GLN A 1 19.97 -3.13 -13.53
C GLN A 1 19.38 -4.37 -12.89
N SER A 2 20.17 -5.45 -12.78
CA SER A 2 19.73 -6.68 -12.13
C SER A 2 19.30 -6.43 -10.67
N GLN A 3 20.01 -5.57 -9.96
CA GLN A 3 19.68 -5.20 -8.57
C GLN A 3 18.36 -4.43 -8.51
N VAL A 4 18.13 -3.50 -9.43
CA VAL A 4 16.88 -2.72 -9.51
C VAL A 4 15.70 -3.67 -9.78
N ILE A 5 15.85 -4.56 -10.77
CA ILE A 5 14.79 -5.53 -11.12
C ILE A 5 14.51 -6.45 -9.92
N ASN A 6 15.54 -6.91 -9.23
CA ASN A 6 15.40 -7.77 -8.04
C ASN A 6 14.65 -7.02 -6.92
N LEU A 7 15.02 -5.78 -6.66
CA LEU A 7 14.39 -4.97 -5.61
C LEU A 7 12.91 -4.70 -5.95
N ILE A 8 12.64 -4.32 -7.18
CA ILE A 8 11.25 -4.10 -7.64
C ILE A 8 10.46 -5.42 -7.50
N HIS A 9 11.05 -6.53 -7.94
CA HIS A 9 10.40 -7.85 -7.86
C HIS A 9 10.04 -8.20 -6.40
N GLN A 10 10.99 -8.04 -5.48
CA GLN A 10 10.78 -8.33 -4.06
C GLN A 10 9.66 -7.46 -3.48
N ARG A 11 9.66 -6.18 -3.81
CA ARG A 11 8.68 -5.22 -3.29
C ARG A 11 7.29 -5.46 -3.85
N VAL A 12 7.18 -5.69 -5.16
CA VAL A 12 5.89 -6.01 -5.79
C VAL A 12 5.34 -7.33 -5.23
N ARG A 13 6.22 -8.33 -5.05
CA ARG A 13 5.84 -9.62 -4.44
C ARG A 13 5.33 -9.44 -3.01
N ALA A 14 6.03 -8.64 -2.22
CA ALA A 14 5.62 -8.37 -0.83
C ALA A 14 4.33 -7.56 -0.77
N ALA A 15 4.19 -6.56 -1.64
CA ALA A 15 2.97 -5.76 -1.75
C ALA A 15 1.79 -6.65 -2.17
N TYR A 16 2.01 -7.56 -3.13
CA TYR A 16 1.00 -8.52 -3.56
C TYR A 16 0.56 -9.42 -2.39
N GLY A 17 1.54 -9.92 -1.61
CA GLY A 17 1.26 -10.78 -0.48
C GLY A 17 0.50 -10.08 0.65
N ARG A 18 0.75 -8.77 0.84
CA ARG A 18 0.13 -7.98 1.90
C ARG A 18 -1.19 -7.33 1.48
N SER A 19 -1.41 -7.20 0.18
CA SER A 19 -2.61 -6.51 -0.31
C SER A 19 -3.86 -7.32 -0.04
N LYS A 20 -4.83 -6.68 0.56
CA LYS A 20 -6.13 -7.26 0.91
C LYS A 20 -7.22 -6.85 -0.08
N LYS A 21 -7.04 -5.71 -0.75
CA LYS A 21 -8.01 -5.19 -1.72
C LYS A 21 -7.90 -5.98 -3.04
N PRO A 22 -8.97 -6.65 -3.51
CA PRO A 22 -8.89 -7.51 -4.70
C PRO A 22 -8.37 -6.80 -5.94
N GLU A 23 -8.78 -5.56 -6.17
CA GLU A 23 -8.33 -4.79 -7.33
C GLU A 23 -6.85 -4.43 -7.24
N VAL A 24 -6.38 -4.04 -6.07
CA VAL A 24 -4.97 -3.77 -5.83
C VAL A 24 -4.17 -5.06 -6.02
N LYS A 25 -4.69 -6.17 -5.50
CA LYS A 25 -4.05 -7.49 -5.64
C LYS A 25 -3.96 -7.92 -7.09
N LYS A 26 -5.02 -7.67 -7.88
CA LYS A 26 -5.05 -7.96 -9.32
C LYS A 26 -3.99 -7.13 -10.07
N ARG A 27 -3.91 -5.82 -9.78
CA ARG A 27 -2.89 -4.93 -10.35
C ARG A 27 -1.48 -5.43 -10.01
N LEU A 28 -1.26 -5.74 -8.74
CA LEU A 28 0.03 -6.21 -8.26
C LEU A 28 0.40 -7.58 -8.83
N LYS A 29 -0.58 -8.45 -9.09
CA LYS A 29 -0.34 -9.74 -9.75
C LYS A 29 0.21 -9.53 -11.16
N THR A 30 -0.43 -8.66 -11.94
CA THR A 30 0.02 -8.34 -13.29
C THR A 30 1.46 -7.80 -13.26
N ALA A 31 1.72 -6.86 -12.34
CA ALA A 31 3.06 -6.30 -12.16
C ALA A 31 4.07 -7.38 -11.73
N LEU A 32 3.67 -8.27 -10.82
CA LEU A 32 4.53 -9.36 -10.34
C LEU A 32 4.88 -10.34 -11.46
N ASP A 33 3.90 -10.75 -12.24
CA ASP A 33 4.10 -11.67 -13.37
C ASP A 33 5.07 -11.07 -14.39
N TYR A 34 4.90 -9.79 -14.69
CA TYR A 34 5.79 -9.06 -15.61
C TYR A 34 7.22 -8.98 -15.05
N ILE A 35 7.36 -8.54 -13.79
CA ILE A 35 8.67 -8.36 -13.15
C ILE A 35 9.39 -9.72 -12.98
N THR A 36 8.64 -10.80 -12.75
CA THR A 36 9.21 -12.15 -12.67
C THR A 36 9.83 -12.55 -14.01
N LYS A 37 9.11 -12.34 -15.10
CA LYS A 37 9.64 -12.56 -16.45
C LYS A 37 10.88 -11.71 -16.71
N ARG A 38 10.84 -10.45 -16.29
CA ARG A 38 11.97 -9.52 -16.45
C ARG A 38 13.19 -9.95 -15.63
N LYS A 39 12.97 -10.44 -14.41
CA LYS A 39 14.04 -10.95 -13.55
C LYS A 39 14.75 -12.14 -14.20
N GLU A 40 13.98 -13.06 -14.75
CA GLU A 40 14.52 -14.24 -15.46
C GLU A 40 15.29 -13.84 -16.72
N ALA A 41 14.72 -12.93 -17.51
CA ALA A 41 15.36 -12.40 -18.71
C ALA A 41 16.66 -11.64 -18.37
N SER A 42 16.64 -10.87 -17.27
CA SER A 42 17.82 -10.14 -16.79
C SER A 42 18.94 -11.09 -16.35
N LYS A 43 18.62 -12.19 -15.68
CA LYS A 43 19.59 -13.22 -15.30
C LYS A 43 20.23 -13.84 -16.56
N ALA A 44 19.42 -14.22 -17.55
CA ALA A 44 19.88 -14.78 -18.79
C ALA A 44 20.77 -13.79 -19.57
N LYS A 45 20.38 -12.51 -19.56
CA LYS A 45 21.09 -11.43 -20.24
C LYS A 45 22.44 -11.13 -19.58
N THR A 46 22.48 -11.11 -18.22
CA THR A 46 23.73 -10.89 -17.49
C THR A 46 24.76 -11.99 -17.82
N GLN A 47 24.28 -13.21 -18.01
CA GLN A 47 25.11 -14.32 -18.40
C GLN A 47 25.62 -14.19 -19.84
N ARG A 48 24.79 -13.66 -20.74
CA ARG A 48 25.18 -13.35 -22.14
C ARG A 48 26.13 -12.17 -22.22
N LEU A 49 25.92 -11.13 -21.39
CA LEU A 49 26.75 -9.92 -21.38
C LEU A 49 28.14 -10.13 -20.76
N LYS A 50 28.30 -11.13 -19.89
CA LYS A 50 29.63 -11.58 -19.44
C LYS A 50 30.46 -12.12 -20.62
N ASN A 51 29.78 -12.53 -21.70
CA ASN A 51 30.44 -13.08 -22.90
C ASN A 51 30.52 -12.10 -24.07
N GLN A 52 29.88 -10.90 -24.00
CA GLN A 52 29.92 -9.90 -25.07
C GLN A 52 30.04 -8.49 -24.50
N LYS A 53 31.22 -7.90 -24.63
CA LYS A 53 31.42 -6.47 -24.34
C LYS A 53 30.83 -5.61 -25.46
N LYS A 54 29.90 -4.74 -25.11
CA LYS A 54 29.28 -3.65 -25.88
C LYS A 54 27.96 -3.93 -26.60
N LYS A 55 26.87 -3.35 -26.05
CA LYS A 55 25.90 -2.60 -26.83
C LYS A 55 24.92 -1.81 -25.93
N THR A 56 24.68 -0.59 -26.34
CA THR A 56 23.90 0.58 -25.89
C THR A 56 22.70 0.42 -24.95
N ASN A 57 22.66 1.32 -23.97
CA ASN A 57 21.77 1.39 -22.81
C ASN A 57 20.31 1.80 -23.08
N GLU A 58 19.96 2.28 -24.27
CA GLU A 58 18.64 2.90 -24.51
C GLU A 58 17.47 1.91 -24.64
N ALA A 59 17.73 0.69 -25.14
CA ALA A 59 16.66 -0.30 -25.37
C ALA A 59 16.21 -1.01 -24.08
N ILE A 60 16.98 -0.90 -23.02
CA ILE A 60 16.75 -1.66 -21.77
C ILE A 60 15.79 -0.92 -20.83
N ILE A 61 15.69 0.39 -21.02
CA ILE A 61 15.01 1.30 -20.12
C ILE A 61 13.47 1.17 -20.23
N LEU A 62 12.97 1.02 -21.45
CA LEU A 62 11.52 0.90 -21.72
C LEU A 62 10.89 -0.40 -21.21
N GLU A 63 11.70 -1.37 -20.75
CA GLU A 63 11.22 -2.70 -20.37
C GLU A 63 10.95 -2.86 -18.87
N VAL A 64 11.25 -1.85 -18.04
CA VAL A 64 11.02 -1.93 -16.57
C VAL A 64 9.58 -1.59 -16.22
N ILE A 65 8.93 -0.74 -17.01
CA ILE A 65 7.55 -0.33 -16.77
C ILE A 65 6.63 -1.31 -17.52
N PRO A 66 5.67 -1.96 -16.83
CA PRO A 66 4.74 -2.86 -17.50
C PRO A 66 3.97 -2.17 -18.63
N LYS A 67 3.90 -2.85 -19.76
CA LYS A 67 3.19 -2.33 -20.95
C LYS A 67 1.73 -2.00 -20.64
N ASP A 68 1.08 -2.79 -19.80
CA ASP A 68 -0.32 -2.58 -19.43
C ASP A 68 -0.53 -1.26 -18.66
N ILE A 69 0.49 -0.78 -17.94
CA ILE A 69 0.42 0.54 -17.30
C ILE A 69 0.44 1.64 -18.36
N LEU A 70 1.33 1.54 -19.35
CA LEU A 70 1.39 2.51 -20.45
C LEU A 70 0.12 2.46 -21.31
N ASP A 71 -0.38 1.27 -21.61
CA ASP A 71 -1.60 1.09 -22.41
C ASP A 71 -2.85 1.59 -21.66
N SER A 72 -2.81 1.66 -20.34
CA SER A 72 -3.92 2.16 -19.54
C SER A 72 -4.18 3.66 -19.72
N PHE A 73 -3.27 4.37 -20.38
CA PHE A 73 -3.47 5.80 -20.69
C PHE A 73 -4.26 6.02 -21.99
N ASP A 74 -4.56 4.96 -22.74
CA ASP A 74 -5.34 5.07 -23.97
C ASP A 74 -6.74 5.65 -23.67
N ILE A 75 -7.16 6.60 -24.52
CA ILE A 75 -8.46 7.25 -24.36
C ILE A 75 -9.54 6.30 -24.90
N GLN A 76 -10.59 6.09 -24.10
CA GLN A 76 -11.70 5.21 -24.44
C GLN A 76 -12.72 5.94 -25.31
N ASP A 77 -13.49 5.17 -26.09
CA ASP A 77 -14.55 5.72 -26.96
C ASP A 77 -15.82 6.06 -26.19
N THR A 78 -16.05 5.40 -25.06
CA THR A 78 -17.26 5.58 -24.23
C THR A 78 -16.84 5.73 -22.76
N LEU A 79 -17.74 6.25 -21.95
CA LEU A 79 -17.65 6.11 -20.50
C LEU A 79 -17.75 4.62 -20.14
N VAL A 80 -17.26 4.25 -18.94
CA VAL A 80 -17.25 2.83 -18.53
C VAL A 80 -18.69 2.30 -18.44
N LYS A 81 -18.98 1.26 -19.20
CA LYS A 81 -20.34 0.71 -19.38
C LYS A 81 -20.90 0.03 -18.13
N ASP A 82 -20.03 -0.36 -17.19
CA ASP A 82 -20.47 -0.92 -15.91
C ASP A 82 -21.17 0.12 -15.05
N VAL A 83 -20.80 1.40 -15.20
CA VAL A 83 -21.28 2.52 -14.36
C VAL A 83 -22.31 3.36 -15.11
N TRP A 84 -22.12 3.56 -16.41
CA TRP A 84 -22.89 4.50 -17.23
C TRP A 84 -23.67 3.80 -18.33
N ASP A 85 -24.87 4.27 -18.60
CA ASP A 85 -25.62 3.98 -19.83
C ASP A 85 -25.60 5.28 -20.66
N GLY A 86 -24.67 5.32 -21.62
CA GLY A 86 -24.35 6.57 -22.32
C GLY A 86 -23.80 7.60 -21.32
N LEU A 87 -24.52 8.70 -21.13
CA LEU A 87 -24.18 9.74 -20.14
C LEU A 87 -25.06 9.66 -18.89
N ASN A 88 -25.88 8.61 -18.75
CA ASN A 88 -26.77 8.44 -17.61
C ASN A 88 -26.15 7.49 -16.58
N LEU A 89 -26.06 7.94 -15.35
CA LEU A 89 -25.59 7.09 -14.26
C LEU A 89 -26.63 5.97 -14.02
N LYS A 90 -26.19 4.74 -13.99
CA LYS A 90 -27.10 3.61 -13.78
C LYS A 90 -27.78 3.70 -12.41
N PRO A 91 -29.10 3.43 -12.31
CA PRO A 91 -29.82 3.59 -11.03
C PRO A 91 -29.24 2.80 -9.89
N GLU A 92 -28.78 1.57 -10.11
CA GLU A 92 -28.17 0.74 -9.06
C GLU A 92 -26.85 1.32 -8.57
N ILE A 93 -26.09 1.97 -9.45
CA ILE A 93 -24.83 2.64 -9.07
C ILE A 93 -25.16 3.89 -8.23
N LYS A 94 -26.10 4.71 -8.70
CA LYS A 94 -26.56 5.89 -7.97
C LYS A 94 -26.98 5.53 -6.56
N GLU A 95 -27.82 4.49 -6.41
CA GLU A 95 -28.31 4.03 -5.10
C GLU A 95 -27.18 3.66 -4.16
N LYS A 96 -26.19 2.91 -4.66
CA LYS A 96 -25.03 2.50 -3.87
C LYS A 96 -24.16 3.69 -3.47
N LEU A 97 -23.88 4.59 -4.40
CA LEU A 97 -23.07 5.78 -4.11
C LEU A 97 -23.73 6.67 -3.08
N LEU A 98 -25.07 6.84 -3.17
CA LEU A 98 -25.81 7.61 -2.16
C LEU A 98 -25.74 6.95 -0.79
N SER A 99 -25.86 5.62 -0.72
CA SER A 99 -25.74 4.88 0.55
C SER A 99 -24.36 5.03 1.16
N ILE A 100 -23.31 4.86 0.35
CA ILE A 100 -21.91 5.01 0.81
C ILE A 100 -21.68 6.42 1.34
N ALA A 101 -22.13 7.44 0.58
CA ALA A 101 -21.95 8.83 0.96
C ALA A 101 -22.69 9.14 2.26
N GLN A 102 -23.92 8.64 2.43
CA GLN A 102 -24.70 8.88 3.66
C GLN A 102 -24.05 8.21 4.86
N ASP A 103 -23.58 6.97 4.72
CA ASP A 103 -22.90 6.25 5.81
C ASP A 103 -21.60 6.95 6.21
N PHE A 104 -20.82 7.40 5.23
CA PHE A 104 -19.61 8.18 5.48
C PHE A 104 -19.94 9.50 6.18
N PHE A 105 -20.93 10.23 5.67
CA PHE A 105 -21.39 11.50 6.27
C PHE A 105 -21.77 11.29 7.75
N ASN A 106 -22.53 10.22 8.03
CA ASN A 106 -22.94 9.90 9.40
C ASN A 106 -21.72 9.61 10.30
N SER A 107 -20.68 8.97 9.74
CA SER A 107 -19.48 8.63 10.49
C SER A 107 -18.63 9.86 10.86
N LEU A 108 -18.86 11.00 10.21
CA LEU A 108 -18.11 12.23 10.48
C LEU A 108 -18.48 12.87 11.81
N GLU A 109 -19.63 12.50 12.39
CA GLU A 109 -20.08 13.01 13.69
C GLU A 109 -20.11 14.55 13.74
N LEU A 110 -20.72 15.16 12.74
CA LEU A 110 -20.73 16.61 12.57
C LEU A 110 -21.81 17.26 13.47
N PRO A 111 -21.70 18.58 13.72
CA PRO A 111 -22.72 19.31 14.48
C PRO A 111 -24.12 19.10 13.91
N GLU A 112 -25.11 19.02 14.80
CA GLU A 112 -26.51 18.89 14.40
C GLU A 112 -26.90 20.05 13.47
N GLY A 113 -27.62 19.73 12.39
CA GLY A 113 -28.01 20.72 11.39
C GLY A 113 -27.01 20.90 10.25
N THR A 114 -25.85 20.22 10.30
CA THR A 114 -24.89 20.23 9.17
C THR A 114 -25.56 19.59 7.95
N VAL A 115 -25.50 20.27 6.82
CA VAL A 115 -26.17 19.85 5.57
C VAL A 115 -25.13 19.28 4.60
N LEU A 116 -25.41 18.10 4.05
CA LEU A 116 -24.68 17.54 2.92
C LEU A 116 -25.17 18.25 1.65
N LYS A 117 -24.37 19.18 1.13
CA LYS A 117 -24.78 20.09 0.03
C LYS A 117 -24.83 19.37 -1.32
N ASP A 118 -23.90 18.46 -1.57
CA ASP A 118 -23.87 17.67 -2.81
C ASP A 118 -23.07 16.40 -2.59
N ILE A 119 -23.23 15.45 -3.50
CA ILE A 119 -22.43 14.22 -3.60
C ILE A 119 -22.00 14.15 -5.06
N LYS A 120 -20.69 14.23 -5.31
CA LYS A 120 -20.12 14.32 -6.66
C LYS A 120 -19.31 13.10 -7.00
N LEU A 121 -19.42 12.66 -8.24
CA LEU A 121 -18.58 11.63 -8.84
C LEU A 121 -17.65 12.32 -9.85
N THR A 122 -16.35 12.09 -9.72
CA THR A 122 -15.33 12.69 -10.57
C THR A 122 -14.23 11.66 -10.89
N GLY A 123 -13.11 12.14 -11.40
CA GLY A 123 -11.97 11.28 -11.76
C GLY A 123 -12.18 10.57 -13.08
N SER A 124 -11.36 9.54 -13.33
CA SER A 124 -11.34 8.88 -14.63
C SER A 124 -12.62 8.10 -14.93
N LEU A 125 -13.36 7.63 -13.91
CA LEU A 125 -14.64 6.94 -14.14
C LEU A 125 -15.75 7.89 -14.60
N ALA A 126 -15.57 9.20 -14.41
CA ALA A 126 -16.48 10.23 -14.93
C ALA A 126 -15.91 10.89 -16.20
N ASN A 127 -15.01 10.18 -16.90
CA ASN A 127 -14.32 10.71 -18.08
C ASN A 127 -13.95 9.55 -19.02
N PHE A 128 -13.31 9.88 -20.15
CA PHE A 128 -12.93 8.92 -21.19
C PHE A 128 -11.53 8.30 -20.99
N ASN A 129 -10.81 8.72 -19.95
CA ASN A 129 -9.48 8.18 -19.61
C ASN A 129 -9.51 7.08 -18.56
N TRP A 130 -10.64 6.42 -18.40
CA TRP A 130 -10.79 5.30 -17.47
C TRP A 130 -10.00 4.08 -17.94
N SER A 131 -9.59 3.27 -16.97
CA SER A 131 -8.85 2.02 -17.21
C SER A 131 -9.13 1.05 -16.06
N LYS A 132 -8.53 -0.11 -16.13
CA LYS A 132 -8.58 -1.09 -15.02
C LYS A 132 -7.94 -0.55 -13.72
N PHE A 133 -7.16 0.52 -13.80
CA PHE A 133 -6.53 1.17 -12.64
C PHE A 133 -7.40 2.27 -12.03
N SER A 134 -8.57 2.54 -12.60
CA SER A 134 -9.48 3.59 -12.12
C SER A 134 -10.08 3.24 -10.78
N ASP A 135 -10.43 4.27 -10.03
CA ASP A 135 -11.20 4.19 -8.79
C ASP A 135 -12.43 5.09 -8.88
N VAL A 136 -13.40 4.85 -8.00
CA VAL A 136 -14.60 5.66 -7.87
C VAL A 136 -14.27 6.79 -6.90
N ASP A 137 -14.10 8.01 -7.42
CA ASP A 137 -13.81 9.20 -6.63
C ASP A 137 -15.12 9.87 -6.23
N LEU A 138 -15.54 9.65 -4.98
CA LEU A 138 -16.83 10.13 -4.45
C LEU A 138 -16.58 11.27 -3.46
N HIS A 139 -17.05 12.46 -3.82
CA HIS A 139 -16.82 13.70 -3.05
C HIS A 139 -18.12 14.14 -2.37
N LEU A 140 -18.03 14.33 -1.06
CA LEU A 140 -19.11 14.92 -0.25
C LEU A 140 -18.83 16.42 -0.10
N VAL A 141 -19.81 17.24 -0.45
CA VAL A 141 -19.69 18.71 -0.39
C VAL A 141 -20.34 19.20 0.89
N ILE A 142 -19.56 19.85 1.73
CA ILE A 142 -19.99 20.38 3.03
C ILE A 142 -19.49 21.83 3.13
N ASP A 143 -20.28 22.70 3.75
CA ASP A 143 -19.83 24.06 4.05
C ASP A 143 -18.89 24.00 5.27
N PHE A 144 -17.60 24.19 5.06
CA PHE A 144 -16.59 24.12 6.13
C PHE A 144 -16.82 25.21 7.19
N ASN A 145 -17.45 26.32 6.82
CA ASN A 145 -17.79 27.40 7.77
C ASN A 145 -18.82 26.95 8.82
N GLN A 146 -19.61 25.90 8.52
CA GLN A 146 -20.53 25.31 9.51
C GLN A 146 -19.79 24.48 10.56
N ILE A 147 -18.53 24.10 10.30
CA ILE A 147 -17.76 23.18 11.14
C ILE A 147 -16.77 23.96 12.00
N SER A 148 -16.06 24.92 11.42
CA SER A 148 -15.01 25.68 12.11
C SER A 148 -14.79 27.03 11.40
N ASP A 149 -14.44 28.05 12.18
CA ASP A 149 -13.99 29.34 11.64
C ASP A 149 -12.62 29.20 10.97
N SER A 150 -11.84 28.19 11.35
CA SER A 150 -10.56 27.86 10.70
C SER A 150 -10.81 26.86 9.56
N GLU A 151 -10.70 27.32 8.34
CA GLU A 151 -10.81 26.49 7.13
C GLU A 151 -9.76 25.38 7.13
N LYS A 152 -8.53 25.70 7.53
CA LYS A 152 -7.45 24.73 7.63
C LYS A 152 -7.77 23.62 8.64
N PHE A 153 -8.31 23.97 9.79
CA PHE A 153 -8.70 22.99 10.82
C PHE A 153 -9.79 22.05 10.30
N ALA A 154 -10.82 22.60 9.64
CA ALA A 154 -11.90 21.82 9.06
C ALA A 154 -11.34 20.85 7.99
N LYS A 155 -10.47 21.34 7.11
CA LYS A 155 -9.85 20.52 6.07
C LYS A 155 -9.03 19.38 6.68
N ASP A 156 -8.20 19.66 7.68
CA ASP A 156 -7.38 18.67 8.36
C ASP A 156 -8.25 17.61 9.04
N TYR A 157 -9.33 18.02 9.68
CA TYR A 157 -10.30 17.11 10.30
C TYR A 157 -10.90 16.16 9.26
N PHE A 158 -11.38 16.70 8.15
CA PHE A 158 -12.00 15.89 7.10
C PHE A 158 -11.01 14.97 6.40
N ASP A 159 -9.77 15.43 6.20
CA ASP A 159 -8.72 14.59 5.62
C ASP A 159 -8.39 13.40 6.54
N ALA A 160 -8.35 13.64 7.84
CA ALA A 160 -8.14 12.56 8.83
C ALA A 160 -9.29 11.56 8.82
N LYS A 161 -10.53 12.04 8.81
CA LYS A 161 -11.75 11.19 8.78
C LYS A 161 -11.83 10.38 7.48
N LYS A 162 -11.54 10.99 6.35
CA LYS A 162 -11.53 10.31 5.05
C LYS A 162 -10.45 9.21 5.04
N ASN A 163 -9.27 9.48 5.58
CA ASN A 163 -8.20 8.48 5.63
C ASN A 163 -8.60 7.29 6.52
N LEU A 164 -9.24 7.55 7.65
CA LEU A 164 -9.75 6.48 8.52
C LEU A 164 -10.77 5.61 7.77
N TRP A 165 -11.73 6.23 7.07
CA TRP A 165 -12.76 5.52 6.33
C TRP A 165 -12.16 4.70 5.18
N ASN A 166 -11.35 5.34 4.34
CA ASN A 166 -10.77 4.68 3.16
C ASN A 166 -9.84 3.53 3.55
N ASN A 167 -9.15 3.64 4.69
CA ASN A 167 -8.29 2.56 5.20
C ASN A 167 -9.11 1.43 5.83
N ALA A 168 -10.26 1.74 6.44
CA ALA A 168 -11.12 0.77 7.13
C ALA A 168 -12.00 -0.04 6.16
N HIS A 169 -12.33 0.52 5.00
CA HIS A 169 -13.29 -0.07 4.08
C HIS A 169 -12.65 -0.46 2.75
N ASP A 170 -13.09 -1.59 2.20
CA ASP A 170 -12.69 -2.07 0.88
C ASP A 170 -13.95 -2.24 0.02
N ILE A 171 -14.57 -1.10 -0.31
CA ILE A 171 -15.80 -1.07 -1.09
C ILE A 171 -15.44 -1.00 -2.57
N ASN A 172 -16.03 -1.88 -3.37
CA ASN A 172 -15.78 -1.96 -4.80
C ASN A 172 -17.10 -1.94 -5.57
N ILE A 173 -17.11 -1.18 -6.66
CA ILE A 173 -18.22 -1.16 -7.62
C ILE A 173 -17.68 -1.74 -8.92
N PHE A 174 -18.10 -2.95 -9.25
CA PHE A 174 -17.65 -3.72 -10.43
C PHE A 174 -16.11 -3.78 -10.53
N GLY A 175 -15.43 -3.95 -9.38
CA GLY A 175 -13.98 -4.05 -9.33
C GLY A 175 -13.25 -2.71 -9.20
N TYR A 176 -13.96 -1.58 -9.26
CA TYR A 176 -13.37 -0.26 -9.06
C TYR A 176 -13.46 0.11 -7.58
N PRO A 177 -12.32 0.32 -6.89
CA PRO A 177 -12.36 0.71 -5.47
C PRO A 177 -13.03 2.07 -5.30
N VAL A 178 -13.84 2.21 -4.23
CA VAL A 178 -14.48 3.48 -3.90
C VAL A 178 -13.62 4.22 -2.88
N GLU A 179 -13.24 5.46 -3.22
CA GLU A 179 -12.54 6.37 -2.32
C GLU A 179 -13.44 7.59 -2.07
N VAL A 180 -13.62 7.91 -0.78
CA VAL A 180 -14.46 9.07 -0.39
C VAL A 180 -13.56 10.26 -0.05
N TYR A 181 -14.06 11.45 -0.35
CA TYR A 181 -13.40 12.73 -0.07
C TYR A 181 -14.44 13.71 0.47
N VAL A 182 -13.99 14.69 1.23
CA VAL A 182 -14.83 15.82 1.67
C VAL A 182 -14.24 17.10 1.07
N GLU A 183 -15.09 17.89 0.44
CA GLU A 183 -14.69 19.19 -0.13
C GLU A 183 -15.58 20.31 0.38
N ASP A 184 -15.01 21.50 0.47
CA ASP A 184 -15.75 22.69 0.82
C ASP A 184 -16.65 23.14 -0.33
N VAL A 185 -17.78 23.77 -0.01
CA VAL A 185 -18.72 24.32 -1.01
C VAL A 185 -18.04 25.32 -1.94
N ASP A 186 -17.03 26.03 -1.47
CA ASP A 186 -16.30 27.05 -2.23
C ASP A 186 -15.08 26.50 -2.95
N GLU A 187 -14.78 25.20 -2.82
CA GLU A 187 -13.63 24.59 -3.48
C GLU A 187 -13.86 24.52 -4.99
N SER A 188 -12.93 25.10 -5.76
CA SER A 188 -13.02 25.10 -7.22
C SER A 188 -12.58 23.77 -7.80
N HIS A 189 -13.30 23.27 -8.78
CA HIS A 189 -12.98 22.07 -9.52
C HIS A 189 -12.48 22.39 -10.92
N THR A 190 -11.34 21.80 -11.27
CA THR A 190 -10.81 21.82 -12.63
C THR A 190 -11.02 20.46 -13.31
N ALA A 191 -11.92 19.64 -12.78
CA ALA A 191 -12.20 18.29 -13.29
C ALA A 191 -12.79 18.33 -14.69
N SER A 192 -12.29 17.43 -15.56
CA SER A 192 -12.78 17.30 -16.95
C SER A 192 -14.15 16.63 -17.03
N GLY A 193 -14.55 15.89 -16.01
CA GLY A 193 -15.87 15.31 -15.85
C GLY A 193 -16.30 15.40 -14.40
N LEU A 194 -17.49 15.92 -14.14
CA LEU A 194 -18.01 16.12 -12.79
C LEU A 194 -19.52 15.90 -12.81
N TYR A 195 -19.98 14.93 -12.02
CA TYR A 195 -21.39 14.53 -11.98
C TYR A 195 -21.92 14.67 -10.57
N SER A 196 -23.08 15.34 -10.42
CA SER A 196 -23.80 15.37 -9.14
C SER A 196 -24.62 14.10 -9.02
N VAL A 197 -24.24 13.22 -8.11
CA VAL A 197 -24.98 11.99 -7.80
C VAL A 197 -26.28 12.35 -7.07
N LEU A 198 -26.23 13.35 -6.18
CA LEU A 198 -27.37 13.79 -5.40
C LEU A 198 -28.47 14.36 -6.30
N ASN A 199 -28.10 15.17 -7.29
CA ASN A 199 -29.06 15.85 -8.20
C ASN A 199 -29.23 15.09 -9.52
N ASP A 200 -28.49 14.00 -9.73
CA ASP A 200 -28.55 13.11 -10.89
C ASP A 200 -28.34 13.88 -12.20
N LYS A 201 -27.30 14.70 -12.25
CA LYS A 201 -27.00 15.50 -13.46
C LYS A 201 -25.50 15.85 -13.53
N TRP A 202 -25.03 16.06 -14.75
CA TRP A 202 -23.66 16.53 -15.00
C TRP A 202 -23.54 17.99 -14.58
N ILE A 203 -22.46 18.29 -13.86
CA ILE A 203 -21.99 19.67 -13.61
C ILE A 203 -21.04 20.06 -14.74
N THR A 204 -20.10 19.17 -15.09
CA THR A 204 -19.19 19.30 -16.23
C THR A 204 -19.27 18.02 -17.04
N ILE A 205 -19.75 18.12 -18.28
CA ILE A 205 -19.87 16.98 -19.18
C ILE A 205 -18.47 16.69 -19.76
N PRO A 206 -17.97 15.43 -19.64
CA PRO A 206 -16.65 15.12 -20.16
C PRO A 206 -16.61 15.19 -21.69
N GLN A 207 -15.50 15.64 -22.24
CA GLN A 207 -15.27 15.71 -23.68
C GLN A 207 -14.29 14.63 -24.10
N ASN A 208 -14.62 13.93 -25.18
CA ASN A 208 -13.72 12.91 -25.74
C ASN A 208 -12.69 13.58 -26.65
N ASP A 209 -11.68 14.16 -26.07
CA ASP A 209 -10.55 14.74 -26.82
C ASP A 209 -9.63 13.59 -27.26
N LYS A 210 -9.53 13.40 -28.57
CA LYS A 210 -8.66 12.34 -29.14
C LYS A 210 -7.21 12.82 -29.12
N ILE A 211 -6.57 12.63 -27.97
CA ILE A 211 -5.21 13.08 -27.71
C ILE A 211 -4.25 11.92 -27.96
N VAL A 212 -3.15 12.21 -28.63
CA VAL A 212 -2.07 11.25 -28.86
C VAL A 212 -1.16 11.21 -27.61
N ILE A 213 -1.02 10.02 -27.05
CA ILE A 213 -0.22 9.79 -25.84
C ILE A 213 1.17 9.30 -26.24
N ASP A 214 2.20 10.06 -25.89
CA ASP A 214 3.61 9.69 -26.15
C ASP A 214 4.10 8.74 -25.06
N LYS A 215 3.86 7.45 -25.27
CA LYS A 215 4.20 6.41 -24.29
C LYS A 215 5.70 6.27 -24.08
N ASP A 216 6.50 6.52 -25.09
CA ASP A 216 7.96 6.42 -25.01
C ASP A 216 8.53 7.52 -24.11
N ASP A 217 8.04 8.74 -24.24
CA ASP A 217 8.48 9.87 -23.40
C ASP A 217 8.03 9.70 -21.95
N ILE A 218 6.85 9.17 -21.76
CA ILE A 218 6.35 8.81 -20.42
C ILE A 218 7.24 7.77 -19.74
N UNK A 219 7.52 6.84 -20.33
CA UNK A 219 8.27 5.92 -19.92
C UNK A 219 9.45 6.33 -19.48
N SER A 220 10.17 6.95 -20.38
CA SER A 220 11.53 7.50 -20.16
C SER A 220 11.60 8.39 -18.91
N LYS A 221 10.64 9.27 -18.78
CA LYS A 221 10.56 10.21 -17.64
C LYS A 221 10.30 9.49 -16.32
N ALA A 222 9.40 8.51 -16.29
CA ALA A 222 9.10 7.75 -15.07
C ALA A 222 10.28 6.89 -14.64
N GLU A 223 10.98 6.30 -15.61
CA GLU A 223 12.08 5.38 -15.33
C GLU A 223 13.27 6.03 -14.63
N GLY A 224 13.49 7.30 -14.88
CA GLY A 224 14.54 8.06 -14.19
C GLY A 224 14.39 7.97 -12.65
N TYR A 225 13.16 7.91 -12.18
CA TYR A 225 12.90 7.83 -10.74
C TYR A 225 13.23 6.46 -10.15
N PHE A 226 13.03 5.37 -10.92
CA PHE A 226 13.37 4.03 -10.43
C PHE A 226 14.88 3.88 -10.18
N SER A 227 15.70 4.69 -10.81
CA SER A 227 17.16 4.66 -10.63
C SER A 227 17.59 5.06 -9.22
N TYR A 228 16.73 5.73 -8.45
CA TYR A 228 17.04 6.08 -7.05
C TYR A 228 16.98 4.87 -6.11
N ILE A 229 16.32 3.78 -6.50
CA ILE A 229 16.07 2.63 -5.62
C ILE A 229 17.38 1.99 -5.13
N PRO A 230 18.37 1.69 -5.99
CA PRO A 230 19.63 1.09 -5.50
C PRO A 230 20.37 1.98 -4.49
N GLN A 231 20.31 3.28 -4.67
CA GLN A 231 20.94 4.25 -3.76
C GLN A 231 20.25 4.23 -2.39
N LEU A 232 18.92 4.23 -2.38
CA LEU A 232 18.13 4.16 -1.15
C LEU A 232 18.37 2.84 -0.41
N GLU A 233 18.45 1.73 -1.17
CA GLU A 233 18.75 0.42 -0.59
C GLU A 233 20.11 0.41 0.08
N LYS A 234 21.11 0.99 -0.57
CA LYS A 234 22.47 1.09 -0.04
C LYS A 234 22.50 1.89 1.26
N MET A 235 21.84 3.05 1.28
CA MET A 235 21.72 3.88 2.49
C MET A 235 21.03 3.14 3.63
N PHE A 236 19.94 2.44 3.33
CA PHE A 236 19.17 1.70 4.33
C PHE A 236 20.02 0.59 4.95
N LYS A 237 20.76 -0.13 4.15
CA LYS A 237 21.69 -1.17 4.64
C LYS A 237 22.79 -0.59 5.54
N UNK A 238 22.95 0.53 5.21
CA UNK A 238 23.70 1.09 5.80
C UNK A 238 23.32 1.63 6.81
N LYS A 239 22.40 1.57 7.38
CA LYS A 239 21.73 2.17 8.51
C LYS A 239 21.80 3.71 8.52
N GLU A 240 21.93 4.29 7.35
CA GLU A 240 21.92 5.74 7.14
C GLU A 240 20.49 6.25 7.06
N TYR A 241 19.68 5.98 8.10
CA TYR A 241 18.23 6.17 8.09
C TYR A 241 17.83 7.63 7.90
N GLU A 242 18.55 8.56 8.50
CA GLU A 242 18.29 9.99 8.33
C GLU A 242 18.48 10.42 6.86
N GLN A 243 19.53 9.91 6.21
CA GLN A 243 19.76 10.16 4.78
C GLN A 243 18.67 9.54 3.91
N VAL A 244 18.17 8.34 4.27
CA VAL A 244 17.06 7.71 3.56
C VAL A 244 15.84 8.61 3.60
N VAL A 245 15.46 9.09 4.79
CA VAL A 245 14.29 9.97 4.99
C VAL A 245 14.46 11.26 4.18
N THR A 246 15.61 11.91 4.28
CA THR A 246 15.89 13.16 3.56
C THR A 246 15.86 12.97 2.04
N THR A 247 16.48 11.90 1.55
CA THR A 247 16.53 11.60 0.12
C THR A 247 15.12 11.31 -0.42
N ILE A 248 14.32 10.52 0.32
CA ILE A 248 12.95 10.22 -0.09
C ILE A 248 12.10 11.50 -0.15
N ASP A 249 12.26 12.40 0.84
CA ASP A 249 11.54 13.68 0.83
C ASP A 249 11.91 14.51 -0.40
N GLN A 250 13.18 14.53 -0.79
CA GLN A 250 13.66 15.20 -1.99
C GLN A 250 13.07 14.58 -3.27
N ILE A 251 13.04 13.24 -3.34
CA ILE A 251 12.46 12.52 -4.49
C ILE A 251 10.95 12.82 -4.58
N LYS A 252 10.24 12.79 -3.46
CA LYS A 252 8.80 13.09 -3.42
C LYS A 252 8.52 14.52 -3.83
N GLU A 253 9.37 15.45 -3.44
CA GLU A 253 9.26 16.86 -3.88
C GLU A 253 9.47 17.00 -5.39
N LYS A 254 10.47 16.31 -5.94
CA LYS A 254 10.70 16.30 -7.39
C LYS A 254 9.47 15.73 -8.13
N ILE A 255 8.90 14.64 -7.63
CA ILE A 255 7.70 14.02 -8.21
C ILE A 255 6.52 14.99 -8.15
N ARG A 256 6.32 15.65 -7.02
CA ARG A 256 5.26 16.65 -6.83
C ARG A 256 5.42 17.80 -7.81
N ASN A 257 6.62 18.34 -7.91
CA ASN A 257 6.92 19.47 -8.81
C ASN A 257 6.75 19.08 -10.27
N MET A 258 7.19 17.89 -10.65
CA MET A 258 7.00 17.35 -12.00
C MET A 258 5.50 17.28 -12.34
N ARG A 259 4.70 16.72 -11.44
CA ARG A 259 3.25 16.60 -11.65
C ARG A 259 2.58 17.97 -11.75
N SER A 260 2.88 18.88 -10.82
CA SER A 260 2.29 20.22 -10.79
C SER A 260 2.64 21.00 -12.08
N SER A 261 3.90 20.96 -12.48
CA SER A 261 4.35 21.60 -13.72
C SER A 261 3.65 21.00 -14.95
N GLY A 262 3.52 19.67 -14.98
CA GLY A 262 2.83 18.99 -16.07
C GLY A 262 1.37 19.41 -16.17
N LEU A 263 0.66 19.40 -15.03
CA LEU A 263 -0.76 19.81 -14.99
C LEU A 263 -0.95 21.26 -15.41
N GLU A 264 -0.05 22.16 -14.95
CA GLU A 264 -0.11 23.60 -15.24
C GLU A 264 0.19 23.90 -16.73
N ASN A 265 1.15 23.23 -17.33
CA ASN A 265 1.66 23.56 -18.67
C ASN A 265 1.05 22.70 -19.78
N GLY A 266 0.68 21.44 -19.48
CA GLY A 266 0.16 20.50 -20.49
C GLY A 266 -1.14 19.80 -20.10
N GLY A 267 -1.62 20.04 -18.89
CA GLY A 267 -2.88 19.49 -18.41
C GLY A 267 -2.81 18.01 -18.03
N LEU A 268 -4.00 17.41 -18.01
CA LEU A 268 -4.21 16.03 -17.54
C LEU A 268 -3.37 15.01 -18.31
N TYR A 269 -3.18 15.23 -19.60
CA TYR A 269 -2.50 14.30 -20.49
C TYR A 269 -1.03 14.67 -20.77
N SER A 270 -0.47 15.60 -20.00
CA SER A 270 0.95 15.93 -20.10
C SER A 270 1.82 14.71 -19.77
N VAL A 271 2.98 14.64 -20.40
CA VAL A 271 3.95 13.56 -20.17
C VAL A 271 4.30 13.48 -18.67
N GLU A 272 4.46 14.64 -18.04
CA GLU A 272 4.82 14.74 -16.62
C GLU A 272 3.72 14.17 -15.71
N ASN A 273 2.47 14.52 -15.98
CA ASN A 273 1.35 13.98 -15.18
C ASN A 273 1.17 12.49 -15.41
N LEU A 274 1.32 12.03 -16.65
CA LEU A 274 1.20 10.60 -16.95
C LEU A 274 2.39 9.81 -16.41
N ALA A 275 3.60 10.38 -16.38
CA ALA A 275 4.76 9.78 -15.73
C ALA A 275 4.50 9.62 -14.22
N PHE A 276 3.90 10.60 -13.60
CA PHE A 276 3.43 10.45 -12.20
C PHE A 276 2.47 9.27 -12.05
N UNK A 277 1.54 9.04 -13.07
CA UNK A 277 0.73 8.17 -13.05
C UNK A 277 1.24 6.94 -13.07
N VAL A 278 2.42 6.67 -13.84
CA VAL A 278 3.22 5.45 -13.90
C VAL A 278 3.83 5.12 -12.53
N LEU A 279 4.44 6.09 -11.92
CA LEU A 279 5.06 5.90 -10.59
C LEU A 279 4.04 5.44 -9.56
N ARG A 280 2.83 6.00 -9.60
CA ARG A 280 1.74 5.63 -8.69
C ARG A 280 1.22 4.23 -9.00
N ARG A 281 0.95 3.91 -10.26
CA ARG A 281 0.39 2.61 -10.70
C ARG A 281 1.39 1.46 -10.54
N SER A 282 2.68 1.77 -10.59
CA SER A 282 3.76 0.79 -10.34
C SER A 282 4.10 0.63 -8.86
N ASN A 283 3.37 1.30 -7.97
CA ASN A 283 3.54 1.26 -6.52
C ASN A 283 4.84 1.91 -6.02
N PHE A 284 5.53 2.67 -6.87
CA PHE A 284 6.82 3.29 -6.51
C PHE A 284 6.66 4.29 -5.36
N VAL A 285 5.65 5.16 -5.43
CA VAL A 285 5.42 6.19 -4.40
C VAL A 285 5.09 5.55 -3.06
N GLU A 286 4.25 4.50 -3.06
CA GLU A 286 3.89 3.77 -1.84
C GLU A 286 5.11 3.08 -1.21
N GLU A 287 5.98 2.50 -2.03
CA GLU A 287 7.22 1.88 -1.55
C GLU A 287 8.18 2.91 -0.95
N LEU A 288 8.27 4.12 -1.53
CA LEU A 288 9.02 5.21 -0.92
C LEU A 288 8.47 5.56 0.46
N ASN A 289 7.14 5.67 0.58
CA ASN A 289 6.49 5.98 1.87
C ASN A 289 6.78 4.90 2.91
N THR A 290 6.69 3.63 2.52
CA THR A 290 6.99 2.50 3.40
C THR A 290 8.45 2.54 3.87
N LEU A 291 9.38 2.76 2.94
CA LEU A 291 10.81 2.81 3.26
C LEU A 291 11.11 4.01 4.18
N LYS A 292 10.49 5.16 3.92
CA LYS A 292 10.64 6.34 4.77
C LYS A 292 10.15 6.06 6.19
N THR A 293 8.96 5.47 6.35
CA THR A 293 8.39 5.12 7.66
C THR A 293 9.28 4.12 8.39
N ASN A 294 9.73 3.07 7.70
CA ASN A 294 10.62 2.06 8.30
C ASN A 294 11.94 2.67 8.74
N SER A 295 12.49 3.59 7.96
CA SER A 295 13.75 4.27 8.29
C SER A 295 13.57 5.20 9.49
N TYR A 296 12.48 5.96 9.52
CA TYR A 296 12.15 6.84 10.63
C TYR A 296 11.97 6.01 11.92
N ASP A 297 11.21 4.93 11.84
CA ASP A 297 10.95 4.06 12.99
C ASP A 297 12.26 3.46 13.52
N ALA A 298 13.13 3.01 12.62
CA ALA A 298 14.44 2.46 12.99
C ALA A 298 15.33 3.53 13.65
N MET A 299 15.28 4.76 13.14
CA MET A 299 16.05 5.89 13.68
C MET A 299 15.58 6.29 15.09
N MET A 300 14.26 6.23 15.31
CA MET A 300 13.65 6.64 16.59
C MET A 300 13.61 5.52 17.61
N SER A 301 13.85 4.29 17.22
CA SER A 301 13.84 3.13 18.13
C SER A 301 15.18 3.01 18.85
N LEU A 302 15.10 2.80 20.17
CA LEU A 302 16.28 2.51 20.97
C LEU A 302 16.37 1.00 21.20
N ASN A 303 17.44 0.40 20.71
CA ASN A 303 17.74 -1.01 20.95
C ASN A 303 18.63 -1.13 22.18
N GLU A 304 18.07 -1.60 23.29
CA GLU A 304 18.74 -1.65 24.60
C GLU A 304 20.01 -2.52 24.60
N ASN A 305 20.19 -3.39 23.61
CA ASN A 305 21.29 -4.35 23.54
C ASN A 305 22.42 -3.92 22.60
N VAL A 306 22.40 -2.69 22.08
CA VAL A 306 23.52 -2.18 21.28
C VAL A 306 24.16 -1.03 22.06
N ALA A 307 25.06 -1.37 22.96
CA ALA A 307 26.04 -0.39 23.45
C ALA A 307 26.76 0.19 22.21
N PRO A 308 26.87 1.52 22.09
CA PRO A 308 27.58 2.09 20.95
C PRO A 308 29.02 1.62 20.96
N ASN A 309 29.31 0.63 20.14
CA ASN A 309 30.67 0.13 19.99
C ASN A 309 31.34 1.03 18.97
N HIS A 310 32.03 2.05 19.48
CA HIS A 310 32.73 3.03 18.66
C HIS A 310 33.88 2.44 17.82
N ASN A 311 34.05 1.11 17.84
CA ASN A 311 35.18 0.45 17.17
C ASN A 311 34.79 -0.67 16.20
N GLN A 312 33.63 -0.60 15.58
CA GLN A 312 33.37 -1.56 14.49
C GLN A 312 33.81 -0.97 13.16
N LYS A 313 35.01 -1.36 12.76
CA LYS A 313 35.43 -1.26 11.36
C LYS A 313 34.41 -2.03 10.51
N SER A 314 33.92 -1.37 9.49
CA SER A 314 32.99 -1.93 8.52
C SER A 314 33.47 -3.31 8.03
N ALA A 315 32.78 -4.37 8.44
CA ALA A 315 32.97 -5.68 7.86
C ALA A 315 32.35 -5.73 6.49
N PRO A 316 32.96 -6.40 5.56
CA PRO A 316 32.36 -6.52 4.22
C PRO A 316 31.05 -7.29 4.26
N UNK A 317 30.18 -6.94 3.66
CA UNK A 317 28.95 -7.27 3.64
C UNK A 317 28.69 -8.65 3.51
N GLY A 318 28.95 -9.23 4.20
CA GLY A 318 28.47 -10.56 4.41
C GLY A 318 27.22 -10.48 5.28
N SER A 319 26.23 -11.25 4.98
CA SER A 319 24.94 -11.30 5.67
C SER A 319 25.07 -11.06 7.19
N GLY A 320 24.86 -9.84 7.62
CA GLY A 320 25.06 -9.41 9.02
C GLY A 320 23.96 -9.81 10.03
N UNK A 321 22.99 -10.50 9.73
CA UNK A 321 22.16 -10.77 10.41
C UNK A 321 22.57 -11.71 11.24
N LYS A 322 22.74 -11.49 12.39
CA LYS A 322 23.20 -12.37 13.44
C LYS A 322 22.06 -13.23 13.99
N PRO A 323 22.32 -14.46 14.31
CA PRO A 323 21.32 -15.27 15.03
C PRO A 323 20.92 -14.60 16.34
N LEU A 324 19.69 -14.86 16.77
CA LEU A 324 19.19 -14.36 18.04
C LEU A 324 20.00 -14.98 19.18
N LYS A 325 20.59 -14.14 20.02
CA LYS A 325 21.38 -14.60 21.18
C LYS A 325 20.51 -14.82 22.42
N GLU A 326 19.34 -14.20 22.46
CA GLU A 326 18.46 -14.25 23.63
C GLU A 326 17.45 -15.38 23.49
N ASP A 327 17.25 -16.15 24.56
CA ASP A 327 16.20 -17.17 24.61
C ASP A 327 14.87 -16.48 24.91
N LEU A 328 13.98 -16.43 23.93
CA LEU A 328 12.66 -15.80 24.05
C LEU A 328 11.60 -16.74 24.62
N THR A 329 11.94 -17.99 24.96
CA THR A 329 10.99 -18.96 25.47
C THR A 329 10.20 -18.44 26.69
N PRO A 330 10.85 -17.83 27.72
CA PRO A 330 10.08 -17.30 28.86
C PRO A 330 9.07 -16.24 28.45
N GLN A 331 9.44 -15.36 27.61
CA GLN A 331 8.54 -14.31 27.11
C GLN A 331 7.40 -14.89 26.25
N UNK A 332 7.61 -15.86 25.35
CA UNK A 332 6.72 -16.42 24.66
C UNK A 332 5.74 -16.97 25.46
N ILE A 333 6.13 -17.75 26.63
CA ILE A 333 5.22 -18.38 27.58
C ILE A 333 4.35 -17.33 28.30
N SER A 334 4.99 -16.32 28.85
CA SER A 334 4.31 -15.22 29.54
C SER A 334 3.26 -14.54 28.66
N LEU A 335 3.62 -14.23 27.42
CA LEU A 335 2.70 -13.60 26.45
C LEU A 335 1.52 -14.53 26.12
N THR A 336 1.78 -15.81 25.91
CA THR A 336 0.74 -16.81 25.62
C THR A 336 -0.25 -16.90 26.77
N GLN A 337 0.26 -16.98 27.99
CA GLN A 337 -0.57 -17.04 29.21
C GLN A 337 -1.41 -15.77 29.36
N TYR A 338 -0.80 -14.62 29.10
CA TYR A 338 -1.49 -13.32 29.18
C TYR A 338 -2.63 -13.27 28.15
N MET A 339 -2.36 -13.63 26.89
CA MET A 339 -3.37 -13.58 25.83
C MET A 339 -4.51 -14.58 26.11
N ALA A 340 -4.18 -15.77 26.61
CA ALA A 340 -5.19 -16.77 27.01
C ALA A 340 -6.07 -16.25 28.17
N SER A 341 -5.47 -15.59 29.14
CA SER A 341 -6.19 -14.99 30.29
C SER A 341 -7.06 -13.79 29.88
N ASN A 342 -6.77 -13.20 28.73
CA ASN A 342 -7.50 -12.03 28.20
C ASN A 342 -8.41 -12.40 27.02
N GLY A 343 -8.89 -13.64 26.99
CA GLY A 343 -10.03 -14.04 26.17
C GLY A 343 -9.72 -14.88 24.95
N LEU A 344 -8.44 -15.17 24.65
CA LEU A 344 -8.13 -16.00 23.50
C LEU A 344 -8.19 -17.48 23.87
N ASN A 345 -8.88 -18.25 23.05
CA ASN A 345 -8.87 -19.71 23.13
C ASN A 345 -7.54 -20.20 22.49
N LEU A 346 -6.57 -20.59 23.32
CA LEU A 346 -5.25 -21.01 22.82
C LEU A 346 -4.90 -22.45 23.20
N LYS A 347 -5.85 -23.20 23.82
CA LYS A 347 -5.58 -24.57 24.20
C LYS A 347 -6.23 -25.55 23.23
N PRO A 348 -5.47 -26.57 22.74
CA PRO A 348 -4.05 -26.84 23.04
C PRO A 348 -3.12 -25.74 22.51
N TYR A 349 -2.07 -25.44 23.25
CA TYR A 349 -1.12 -24.39 22.87
C TYR A 349 -0.40 -24.78 21.56
N PRO A 350 -0.09 -23.80 20.70
CA PRO A 350 0.59 -24.10 19.45
C PRO A 350 2.04 -24.49 19.68
N LYS A 351 2.56 -25.30 18.79
CA LYS A 351 4.00 -25.53 18.69
C LYS A 351 4.67 -24.25 18.22
N VAL A 352 5.88 -23.98 18.68
CA VAL A 352 6.65 -22.80 18.25
C VAL A 352 7.97 -23.27 17.66
N LYS A 353 8.30 -22.74 16.48
CA LYS A 353 9.54 -23.04 15.79
C LYS A 353 10.28 -21.72 15.49
N PHE A 354 11.53 -21.63 15.92
CA PHE A 354 12.39 -20.50 15.58
C PHE A 354 13.19 -20.85 14.31
N ILE A 355 13.20 -19.92 13.36
CA ILE A 355 13.96 -20.02 12.11
C ILE A 355 15.08 -19.00 12.21
N ASP A 356 16.25 -19.47 12.63
CA ASP A 356 17.42 -18.63 12.94
C ASP A 356 18.54 -18.71 11.91
N ASN A 357 18.34 -19.47 10.83
CA ASN A 357 19.38 -19.74 9.84
C ASN A 357 19.01 -19.27 8.43
N ASP A 358 18.01 -18.43 8.28
CA ASP A 358 17.56 -17.92 6.99
C ASP A 358 18.16 -16.52 6.75
N GLY A 359 19.43 -16.48 6.38
CA GLY A 359 20.14 -15.24 6.08
C GLY A 359 19.59 -14.52 4.86
N GLU A 360 19.05 -15.26 3.89
CA GLU A 360 18.41 -14.66 2.73
C GLU A 360 17.14 -13.90 3.12
N ASN A 361 16.32 -14.50 3.97
CA ASN A 361 15.13 -13.85 4.51
C ASN A 361 15.51 -12.65 5.40
N ALA A 362 16.53 -12.78 6.24
CA ALA A 362 16.99 -11.74 7.16
C ALA A 362 17.55 -10.52 6.42
N SER A 363 18.20 -10.72 5.27
CA SER A 363 18.76 -9.65 4.46
C SER A 363 17.73 -9.01 3.53
N ASN A 364 16.53 -9.57 3.49
CA ASN A 364 15.43 -9.04 2.66
C ASN A 364 14.66 -7.99 3.46
N LEU A 365 14.58 -6.78 2.94
CA LEU A 365 13.85 -5.66 3.55
C LEU A 365 12.39 -6.01 3.87
N LEU A 366 11.80 -6.91 3.07
CA LEU A 366 10.42 -7.37 3.22
C LEU A 366 10.38 -8.88 3.49
N GLY A 367 11.36 -9.38 4.22
CA GLY A 367 11.42 -10.78 4.60
C GLY A 367 10.23 -11.18 5.47
N ARG A 368 9.93 -12.48 5.47
CA ARG A 368 8.86 -13.02 6.32
C ARG A 368 9.20 -12.82 7.79
N THR A 369 8.22 -12.45 8.57
CA THR A 369 8.38 -12.24 10.03
C THR A 369 7.91 -13.46 10.82
N ALA A 370 6.82 -14.07 10.38
CA ALA A 370 6.21 -15.25 11.03
C ALA A 370 5.19 -15.87 10.08
N TYR A 371 4.74 -17.07 10.41
CA TYR A 371 3.52 -17.66 9.82
C TYR A 371 2.92 -18.69 10.78
N TYR A 372 1.62 -18.89 10.65
CA TYR A 372 0.88 -19.93 11.35
C TYR A 372 0.49 -21.03 10.38
N ASP A 373 0.77 -22.29 10.76
CA ASP A 373 0.32 -23.49 10.03
C ASP A 373 -0.85 -24.11 10.81
N PRO A 374 -2.09 -23.97 10.31
CA PRO A 374 -3.25 -24.49 11.03
C PRO A 374 -3.32 -26.02 11.11
N ASN A 375 -2.76 -26.72 10.12
CA ASN A 375 -2.76 -28.18 10.09
C ASN A 375 -1.85 -28.77 11.16
N GLN A 376 -0.71 -28.15 11.38
CA GLN A 376 0.26 -28.59 12.39
C GLN A 376 0.09 -27.86 13.73
N GLN A 377 -0.78 -26.87 13.78
CA GLN A 377 -0.93 -25.95 14.93
C GLN A 377 0.44 -25.41 15.33
N LEU A 378 1.16 -24.87 14.34
CA LEU A 378 2.57 -24.46 14.46
C LEU A 378 2.72 -22.97 14.14
N VAL A 379 3.33 -22.24 15.06
CA VAL A 379 3.79 -20.87 14.80
C VAL A 379 5.28 -20.92 14.46
N ALA A 380 5.67 -20.46 13.29
CA ALA A 380 7.05 -20.33 12.88
C ALA A 380 7.46 -18.85 12.93
N LEU A 381 8.57 -18.57 13.60
CA LEU A 381 9.11 -17.23 13.82
C LEU A 381 10.48 -17.09 13.19
N TYR A 382 10.64 -16.15 12.27
CA TYR A 382 11.96 -15.80 11.72
C TYR A 382 12.64 -14.87 12.71
N THR A 383 13.83 -15.27 13.18
CA THR A 383 14.49 -14.55 14.28
C THR A 383 15.78 -13.87 13.86
N MET A 384 16.41 -14.33 12.78
CA MET A 384 17.72 -13.82 12.36
C MET A 384 17.66 -12.34 12.00
N GLY A 385 18.47 -11.51 12.63
CA GLY A 385 18.55 -10.08 12.36
C GLY A 385 17.39 -9.26 12.90
N ARG A 386 16.53 -9.84 13.76
CA ARG A 386 15.34 -9.16 14.27
C ARG A 386 15.45 -8.85 15.76
N HIS A 387 14.83 -7.75 16.14
CA HIS A 387 14.75 -7.36 17.54
C HIS A 387 13.75 -8.27 18.30
N PRO A 388 14.07 -8.69 19.54
CA PRO A 388 13.16 -9.56 20.31
C PRO A 388 11.72 -9.07 20.40
N LYS A 389 11.52 -7.77 20.60
CA LYS A 389 10.19 -7.15 20.69
C LYS A 389 9.38 -7.36 19.39
N ASP A 390 10.04 -7.27 18.23
CA ASP A 390 9.36 -7.47 16.94
C ASP A 390 9.01 -8.94 16.70
N ILE A 391 9.85 -9.84 17.20
CA ILE A 391 9.59 -11.30 17.15
C ILE A 391 8.35 -11.60 18.01
N LEU A 392 8.29 -11.03 19.23
CA LEU A 392 7.17 -11.24 20.15
C LEU A 392 5.87 -10.62 19.61
N ARG A 393 5.96 -9.46 18.95
CA ARG A 393 4.79 -8.85 18.29
C ARG A 393 4.27 -9.74 17.15
N SER A 394 5.17 -10.29 16.34
CA SER A 394 4.80 -11.25 15.30
C SER A 394 4.17 -12.51 15.90
N TYR A 395 4.72 -12.98 17.02
CA TYR A 395 4.18 -14.13 17.72
C TYR A 395 2.75 -13.86 18.21
N ALA A 396 2.50 -12.69 18.79
CA ALA A 396 1.15 -12.31 19.23
C ALA A 396 0.14 -12.35 18.07
N HIS A 397 0.55 -11.86 16.90
CA HIS A 397 -0.29 -11.92 15.68
C HIS A 397 -0.64 -13.38 15.31
N GLU A 398 0.37 -14.26 15.31
CA GLU A 398 0.15 -15.66 14.94
C GLU A 398 -0.66 -16.42 16.00
N LEU A 399 -0.61 -16.00 17.29
CA LEU A 399 -1.46 -16.56 18.33
C LEU A 399 -2.95 -16.27 18.09
N VAL A 400 -3.26 -15.10 17.51
CA VAL A 400 -4.66 -14.81 17.14
C VAL A 400 -5.11 -15.76 16.01
N HIS A 401 -4.24 -16.06 15.03
CA HIS A 401 -4.55 -17.05 14.01
C HIS A 401 -4.76 -18.45 14.61
N HIS A 402 -4.00 -18.80 15.64
CA HIS A 402 -4.22 -20.07 16.35
C HIS A 402 -5.60 -20.09 17.04
N HIS A 403 -5.97 -18.98 17.71
CA HIS A 403 -7.30 -18.80 18.30
C HIS A 403 -8.41 -18.95 17.25
N GLN A 404 -8.24 -18.30 16.11
CA GLN A 404 -9.20 -18.38 14.99
C GLN A 404 -9.32 -19.80 14.46
N ASN A 405 -8.22 -20.54 14.37
CA ASN A 405 -8.20 -21.94 13.94
C ASN A 405 -8.94 -22.84 14.93
N LEU A 406 -8.69 -22.67 16.23
CA LEU A 406 -9.34 -23.46 17.26
C LEU A 406 -10.85 -23.19 17.37
N ASN A 407 -11.27 -21.99 16.96
CA ASN A 407 -12.69 -21.60 16.95
C ASN A 407 -13.36 -21.82 15.60
N ASN A 408 -12.66 -22.45 14.64
CA ASN A 408 -13.13 -22.72 13.28
C ASN A 408 -13.54 -21.45 12.52
N THR A 409 -12.91 -20.32 12.86
CA THR A 409 -13.13 -19.05 12.15
C THR A 409 -12.03 -18.76 11.13
N LEU A 410 -10.95 -19.56 11.13
CA LEU A 410 -9.88 -19.50 10.14
C LEU A 410 -10.31 -20.35 8.94
N ASP A 411 -10.90 -19.73 7.93
CA ASP A 411 -11.43 -20.46 6.77
C ASP A 411 -10.30 -20.91 5.84
N HIS A 412 -10.20 -22.21 5.65
CA HIS A 412 -9.24 -22.85 4.74
C HIS A 412 -9.89 -23.26 3.41
N GLY A 413 -11.12 -22.84 3.17
CA GLY A 413 -11.90 -23.30 2.05
C GLY A 413 -11.28 -23.04 0.68
N GLN A 414 -11.39 -24.00 -0.20
CA GLN A 414 -10.90 -23.99 -1.57
C GLN A 414 -11.93 -23.40 -2.53
N THR A 415 -12.50 -22.24 -2.28
CA THR A 415 -13.48 -21.69 -3.21
C THR A 415 -12.95 -20.41 -3.89
N THR A 416 -13.30 -20.29 -5.16
CA THR A 416 -12.92 -19.20 -6.03
C THR A 416 -13.90 -18.01 -5.96
N ASN A 417 -14.53 -17.81 -4.80
CA ASN A 417 -15.61 -16.82 -4.65
C ASN A 417 -15.12 -15.52 -4.00
N THR A 418 -15.64 -14.40 -4.46
CA THR A 418 -15.31 -13.05 -3.98
C THR A 418 -15.56 -12.81 -2.49
N ASN A 419 -16.48 -13.59 -1.89
CA ASN A 419 -16.76 -13.54 -0.45
C ASN A 419 -15.59 -14.04 0.41
N LYS A 420 -14.65 -14.72 -0.18
CA LYS A 420 -13.50 -15.31 0.50
C LYS A 420 -12.42 -14.29 0.86
N ASP A 421 -12.23 -13.31 0.01
CA ASP A 421 -11.22 -12.26 0.25
C ASP A 421 -11.65 -11.34 1.40
N ASP A 422 -12.96 -11.09 1.54
CA ASP A 422 -13.51 -10.31 2.66
C ASP A 422 -13.36 -11.07 3.99
N ALA A 423 -13.56 -12.40 3.97
CA ALA A 423 -13.38 -13.23 5.15
C ALA A 423 -11.91 -13.27 5.57
N LEU A 424 -11.01 -13.43 4.59
CA LEU A 424 -9.56 -13.44 4.82
C LEU A 424 -9.10 -12.09 5.38
N ASP A 425 -9.66 -11.00 4.86
CA ASP A 425 -9.35 -9.63 5.31
C ASP A 425 -9.78 -9.41 6.77
N ARG A 426 -10.96 -9.92 7.15
CA ARG A 426 -11.43 -9.84 8.54
C ARG A 426 -10.54 -10.64 9.49
N ILE A 427 -10.13 -11.84 9.07
CA ILE A 427 -9.23 -12.72 9.81
C ILE A 427 -7.89 -12.02 10.08
N GLU A 428 -7.31 -11.44 9.04
CA GLU A 428 -6.03 -10.72 9.14
C GLU A 428 -6.15 -9.44 9.96
N ARG A 429 -7.24 -8.70 9.78
CA ARG A 429 -7.50 -7.47 10.54
C ARG A 429 -7.65 -7.78 12.03
N GLU A 430 -8.43 -8.80 12.37
CA GLU A 430 -8.59 -9.24 13.75
C GLU A 430 -7.25 -9.66 14.36
N ALA A 431 -6.45 -10.43 13.60
CA ALA A 431 -5.12 -10.86 14.07
C ALA A 431 -4.20 -9.66 14.30
N TYR A 432 -4.22 -8.69 13.39
CA TYR A 432 -3.40 -7.49 13.50
C TYR A 432 -3.83 -6.62 14.69
N GLU A 433 -5.14 -6.34 14.80
CA GLU A 433 -5.67 -5.45 15.86
C GLU A 433 -5.53 -6.09 17.24
N ASN A 434 -6.06 -7.31 17.40
CA ASN A 434 -6.04 -8.00 18.69
C ASN A 434 -4.62 -8.38 19.11
N GLY A 435 -3.80 -8.82 18.16
CA GLY A 435 -2.41 -9.13 18.41
C GLY A 435 -1.64 -7.92 18.95
N ASN A 436 -1.80 -6.77 18.30
CA ASN A 436 -1.12 -5.54 18.72
C ASN A 436 -1.62 -5.01 20.07
N ILE A 437 -2.95 -5.02 20.28
CA ILE A 437 -3.55 -4.52 21.53
C ILE A 437 -3.09 -5.41 22.70
N LEU A 438 -3.22 -6.72 22.55
CA LEU A 438 -2.86 -7.66 23.64
C LEU A 438 -1.34 -7.64 23.89
N PHE A 439 -0.54 -7.53 22.85
CA PHE A 439 0.91 -7.41 22.99
C PHE A 439 1.29 -6.15 23.77
N ARG A 440 0.70 -5.00 23.42
CA ARG A 440 0.96 -3.74 24.11
C ARG A 440 0.55 -3.82 25.58
N ASN A 441 -0.65 -4.32 25.84
CA ASN A 441 -1.18 -4.46 27.22
C ASN A 441 -0.32 -5.41 28.04
N TRP A 442 0.17 -6.50 27.44
CA TRP A 442 1.11 -7.42 28.10
C TRP A 442 2.43 -6.69 28.42
N GLU A 443 2.98 -5.97 27.46
CA GLU A 443 4.22 -5.22 27.66
C GLU A 443 4.08 -4.21 28.82
N ASP A 444 2.96 -3.51 28.87
CA ASP A 444 2.68 -2.56 29.95
C ASP A 444 2.51 -3.27 31.30
N SER A 445 1.90 -4.46 31.32
CA SER A 445 1.71 -5.22 32.56
C SER A 445 3.03 -5.68 33.16
N ILE A 446 4.02 -6.03 32.35
CA ILE A 446 5.33 -6.46 32.86
C ILE A 446 6.23 -5.26 33.24
N LYS A 447 6.02 -4.09 32.68
CA LYS A 447 6.77 -2.88 33.06
C LYS A 447 6.31 -2.32 34.40
N ASN A 448 5.07 -2.60 34.81
CA ASN A 448 4.48 -2.10 36.04
C ASN A 448 4.63 -3.07 37.22
N GLN A 449 5.29 -4.20 37.05
CA GLN A 449 5.68 -5.15 38.08
C GLN A 449 7.11 -4.86 38.57
#